data_98ca07ce1c90a9974691b94254283308
#
_entry.id   98ca07ce1c90a9974691b94254283308
#
_cell.length_a   1.000
_cell.length_b   1.000
_cell.length_c   1.000
_cell.angle_alpha   90.00
_cell.angle_beta   90.00
_cell.angle_gamma   90.00
#
_symmetry.space_group_name_H-M   'P 1'
#
loop_
_entity.id
_entity.type
_entity.pdbx_description
1 polymer ?
#
loop_
_entity_poly.entity_id
_entity_poly.type
_entity_poly.pdbx_seq_one_letter_code
_entity_poly.pdbx_strand_id
1 'polypeptide(L)'
;LSCAKWLVGFGFALATSLAMAIEEPSYKLLLQEERMELRAYAPFTIAEVKVQGSFDEASRRGFRLIADYIFGNNRSISQPDRSEKIAMTAPVTVEAQTSAEGEAWRMHFVMPSTYRLQSLPKPNNDAIQLREVGEGLFAAIRFSGFTTESAIETRTQELQQWILTKGWAITGKAQIARYNDPFTRPFNRRNEILIPVKQP
;
A
#
# COMPACT_ATOMS: atom_id res chain seq x y z
N LEU A 1 10.09 -65.33 -31.78
CA LEU A 1 10.66 -63.94 -31.87
C LEU A 1 9.66 -62.95 -31.31
N SER A 2 9.81 -62.56 -30.02
CA SER A 2 8.94 -61.65 -29.31
C SER A 2 9.64 -60.29 -29.19
N CYS A 3 9.09 -59.25 -29.80
CA CYS A 3 9.54 -57.85 -29.66
C CYS A 3 8.78 -57.21 -28.51
N ALA A 4 9.44 -56.98 -27.39
CA ALA A 4 8.94 -56.15 -26.29
C ALA A 4 9.16 -54.69 -26.63
N LYS A 5 8.05 -53.88 -26.76
CA LYS A 5 8.10 -52.43 -26.89
C LYS A 5 8.11 -51.81 -25.51
N TRP A 6 9.20 -51.12 -25.16
CA TRP A 6 9.33 -50.29 -24.00
C TRP A 6 8.70 -48.92 -24.28
N LEU A 7 7.60 -48.59 -23.60
CA LEU A 7 7.01 -47.25 -23.56
C LEU A 7 7.67 -46.48 -22.41
N VAL A 8 8.54 -45.52 -22.76
CA VAL A 8 9.08 -44.55 -21.82
C VAL A 8 8.05 -43.43 -21.67
N GLY A 9 7.33 -43.41 -20.56
CA GLY A 9 6.43 -42.35 -20.20
C GLY A 9 7.21 -41.14 -19.71
N PHE A 10 7.22 -40.06 -20.49
CA PHE A 10 7.76 -38.74 -20.08
C PHE A 10 6.72 -38.04 -19.18
N GLY A 11 6.94 -38.16 -17.88
CA GLY A 11 6.14 -37.37 -16.90
C GLY A 11 6.49 -35.89 -16.95
N PHE A 12 5.62 -35.10 -17.50
CA PHE A 12 5.73 -33.61 -17.47
C PHE A 12 5.31 -33.12 -16.07
N ALA A 13 6.29 -32.86 -15.20
CA ALA A 13 6.04 -32.20 -13.93
C ALA A 13 5.67 -30.74 -14.20
N LEU A 14 4.38 -30.39 -14.10
CA LEU A 14 3.93 -29.01 -14.04
C LEU A 14 4.42 -28.38 -12.73
N ALA A 15 5.51 -27.62 -12.80
CA ALA A 15 5.89 -26.72 -11.72
C ALA A 15 4.91 -25.56 -11.71
N THR A 16 3.88 -25.63 -10.87
CA THR A 16 3.01 -24.48 -10.55
C THR A 16 3.84 -23.49 -9.74
N SER A 17 4.37 -22.45 -10.39
CA SER A 17 4.88 -21.28 -9.69
C SER A 17 3.71 -20.60 -8.98
N LEU A 18 3.62 -20.76 -7.68
CA LEU A 18 2.77 -19.95 -6.82
C LEU A 18 3.29 -18.51 -6.92
N ALA A 19 2.64 -17.70 -7.76
CA ALA A 19 2.81 -16.25 -7.70
C ALA A 19 2.35 -15.82 -6.30
N MET A 20 3.29 -15.50 -5.42
CA MET A 20 2.98 -14.91 -4.11
C MET A 20 2.27 -13.59 -4.38
N ALA A 21 0.97 -13.54 -4.07
CA ALA A 21 0.23 -12.29 -4.13
C ALA A 21 0.87 -11.30 -3.13
N ILE A 22 1.10 -10.07 -3.59
CA ILE A 22 1.59 -8.99 -2.70
C ILE A 22 0.54 -8.80 -1.61
N GLU A 23 0.97 -8.83 -0.35
CA GLU A 23 0.09 -8.68 0.81
C GLU A 23 -0.52 -7.27 0.85
N GLU A 24 -1.81 -7.19 1.15
CA GLU A 24 -2.56 -5.95 1.33
C GLU A 24 -3.19 -5.93 2.74
N PRO A 25 -3.40 -4.73 3.35
CA PRO A 25 -4.09 -4.65 4.63
C PRO A 25 -5.52 -5.18 4.50
N SER A 26 -5.91 -6.05 5.42
CA SER A 26 -7.22 -6.67 5.40
C SER A 26 -8.32 -5.66 5.76
N TYR A 27 -9.44 -5.73 5.05
CA TYR A 27 -10.63 -4.95 5.35
C TYR A 27 -11.90 -5.77 5.12
N LYS A 28 -12.96 -5.37 5.79
CA LYS A 28 -14.32 -5.85 5.51
C LYS A 28 -14.99 -4.86 4.56
N LEU A 29 -15.46 -5.34 3.41
CA LEU A 29 -16.30 -4.55 2.51
C LEU A 29 -17.70 -4.41 3.13
N LEU A 30 -18.12 -3.17 3.38
CA LEU A 30 -19.43 -2.86 3.98
C LEU A 30 -20.46 -2.44 2.95
N LEU A 31 -20.03 -1.71 1.92
CA LEU A 31 -20.87 -1.24 0.81
C LEU A 31 -20.02 -1.15 -0.46
N GLN A 32 -20.60 -1.50 -1.60
CA GLN A 32 -20.03 -1.29 -2.91
C GLN A 32 -21.07 -0.75 -3.87
N GLU A 33 -20.73 0.34 -4.55
CA GLU A 33 -21.52 0.95 -5.61
C GLU A 33 -20.59 1.31 -6.77
N GLU A 34 -20.69 0.57 -7.87
CA GLU A 34 -19.78 0.69 -9.02
C GLU A 34 -18.30 0.57 -8.59
N ARG A 35 -17.56 1.69 -8.64
CA ARG A 35 -16.15 1.79 -8.23
C ARG A 35 -15.92 2.39 -6.85
N MET A 36 -17.02 2.74 -6.16
CA MET A 36 -17.00 3.30 -4.82
C MET A 36 -17.21 2.18 -3.79
N GLU A 37 -16.48 2.23 -2.71
CA GLU A 37 -16.57 1.24 -1.63
C GLU A 37 -16.54 1.92 -0.28
N LEU A 38 -17.24 1.34 0.71
CA LEU A 38 -17.04 1.60 2.13
C LEU A 38 -16.34 0.38 2.73
N ARG A 39 -15.19 0.61 3.35
CA ARG A 39 -14.33 -0.44 3.92
C ARG A 39 -14.11 -0.21 5.40
N ALA A 40 -14.19 -1.27 6.20
CA ALA A 40 -13.74 -1.29 7.59
C ALA A 40 -12.39 -1.99 7.67
N TYR A 41 -11.33 -1.23 7.93
CA TYR A 41 -9.97 -1.77 8.10
C TYR A 41 -9.75 -2.22 9.53
N ALA A 42 -9.15 -3.40 9.69
CA ALA A 42 -8.56 -3.83 10.96
C ALA A 42 -7.30 -3.01 11.27
N PRO A 43 -6.83 -2.97 12.53
CA PRO A 43 -5.55 -2.32 12.85
C PRO A 43 -4.38 -2.93 12.06
N PHE A 44 -3.46 -2.08 11.61
CA PHE A 44 -2.25 -2.49 10.89
C PHE A 44 -1.06 -1.58 11.25
N THR A 45 0.14 -2.07 11.01
CA THR A 45 1.38 -1.31 11.28
C THR A 45 1.92 -0.72 10.00
N ILE A 46 2.48 0.49 10.08
CA ILE A 46 3.09 1.19 8.95
C ILE A 46 4.50 1.67 9.28
N ALA A 47 5.31 1.77 8.22
CA ALA A 47 6.52 2.59 8.20
C ALA A 47 6.21 3.85 7.39
N GLU A 48 6.41 5.04 7.98
CA GLU A 48 6.09 6.31 7.34
C GLU A 48 7.25 7.28 7.35
N VAL A 49 7.26 8.17 6.36
CA VAL A 49 8.17 9.33 6.28
C VAL A 49 7.40 10.58 5.90
N LYS A 50 7.87 11.73 6.39
CA LYS A 50 7.44 13.05 5.93
C LYS A 50 8.48 13.60 4.96
N VAL A 51 8.03 14.08 3.81
CA VAL A 51 8.90 14.59 2.74
C VAL A 51 8.34 15.90 2.22
N GLN A 52 9.19 16.91 2.12
CA GLN A 52 8.85 18.20 1.50
C GLN A 52 9.11 18.17 -0.01
N GLY A 53 8.49 19.08 -0.75
CA GLY A 53 8.60 19.25 -2.19
C GLY A 53 7.33 18.88 -2.94
N SER A 54 7.37 18.94 -4.26
CA SER A 54 6.25 18.54 -5.13
C SER A 54 5.84 17.09 -4.91
N PHE A 55 4.61 16.74 -5.29
CA PHE A 55 4.09 15.37 -5.17
C PHE A 55 5.01 14.31 -5.78
N ASP A 56 5.57 14.58 -6.97
CA ASP A 56 6.44 13.63 -7.66
C ASP A 56 7.81 13.48 -6.98
N GLU A 57 8.40 14.57 -6.52
CA GLU A 57 9.70 14.53 -5.80
C GLU A 57 9.55 13.83 -4.46
N ALA A 58 8.51 14.21 -3.69
CA ALA A 58 8.20 13.59 -2.42
C ALA A 58 7.89 12.10 -2.57
N SER A 59 7.14 11.72 -3.61
CA SER A 59 6.85 10.31 -3.92
C SER A 59 8.12 9.51 -4.20
N ARG A 60 9.02 10.00 -5.04
CA ARG A 60 10.30 9.31 -5.35
C ARG A 60 11.23 9.23 -4.14
N ARG A 61 11.33 10.31 -3.37
CA ARG A 61 12.22 10.39 -2.22
C ARG A 61 11.70 9.56 -1.05
N GLY A 62 10.40 9.66 -0.74
CA GLY A 62 9.76 8.88 0.31
C GLY A 62 9.83 7.38 0.03
N PHE A 63 9.56 6.97 -1.23
CA PHE A 63 9.68 5.57 -1.64
C PHE A 63 11.10 5.04 -1.39
N ARG A 64 12.14 5.76 -1.81
CA ARG A 64 13.53 5.32 -1.62
C ARG A 64 13.89 5.15 -0.14
N LEU A 65 13.45 6.07 0.72
CA LEU A 65 13.73 6.00 2.15
C LEU A 65 13.10 4.76 2.79
N ILE A 66 11.82 4.48 2.51
CA ILE A 66 11.13 3.32 3.10
C ILE A 66 11.62 2.02 2.44
N ALA A 67 11.88 2.01 1.13
CA ALA A 67 12.45 0.86 0.43
C ALA A 67 13.83 0.48 1.00
N ASP A 68 14.69 1.45 1.26
CA ASP A 68 16.00 1.25 1.89
C ASP A 68 15.83 0.55 3.26
N TYR A 69 14.89 1.01 4.07
CA TYR A 69 14.56 0.38 5.35
C TYR A 69 14.12 -1.09 5.19
N ILE A 70 13.15 -1.37 4.31
CA ILE A 70 12.62 -2.74 4.17
C ILE A 70 13.62 -3.68 3.49
N PHE A 71 14.56 -3.17 2.71
CA PHE A 71 15.61 -3.98 2.07
C PHE A 71 16.86 -4.19 2.92
N GLY A 72 16.87 -3.72 4.18
CA GLY A 72 17.87 -4.10 5.15
C GLY A 72 18.64 -2.94 5.80
N ASN A 73 18.33 -1.67 5.51
CA ASN A 73 18.90 -0.56 6.27
C ASN A 73 18.20 -0.39 7.62
N ASN A 74 18.28 -1.45 8.42
CA ASN A 74 17.64 -1.58 9.72
C ASN A 74 18.46 -2.48 10.64
N ARG A 75 18.02 -2.61 11.89
CA ARG A 75 18.59 -3.52 12.88
C ARG A 75 17.50 -4.46 13.37
N SER A 76 17.72 -5.77 13.24
CA SER A 76 16.81 -6.78 13.77
C SER A 76 16.67 -6.64 15.30
N ILE A 77 15.45 -6.81 15.80
CA ILE A 77 15.21 -6.81 17.26
C ILE A 77 15.80 -8.05 17.92
N SER A 78 15.71 -9.21 17.25
CA SER A 78 16.20 -10.49 17.78
C SER A 78 17.72 -10.65 17.65
N GLN A 79 18.35 -10.00 16.67
CA GLN A 79 19.78 -10.05 16.37
C GLN A 79 20.30 -8.64 16.02
N PRO A 80 20.60 -7.78 17.03
CA PRO A 80 20.92 -6.36 16.80
C PRO A 80 22.11 -6.08 15.87
N ASP A 81 23.02 -7.04 15.71
CA ASP A 81 24.18 -6.96 14.81
C ASP A 81 23.85 -7.34 13.35
N ARG A 82 22.58 -7.69 13.07
CA ARG A 82 22.13 -8.09 11.75
C ARG A 82 20.99 -7.22 11.25
N SER A 83 20.98 -7.04 9.94
CA SER A 83 19.84 -6.46 9.22
C SER A 83 18.82 -7.54 8.85
N GLU A 84 17.58 -7.12 8.59
CA GLU A 84 16.49 -8.01 8.24
C GLU A 84 15.76 -7.48 7.00
N LYS A 85 15.49 -8.34 6.03
CA LYS A 85 14.66 -7.98 4.86
C LYS A 85 13.20 -8.17 5.21
N ILE A 86 12.42 -7.11 5.04
CA ILE A 86 10.96 -7.11 5.19
C ILE A 86 10.34 -7.27 3.80
N ALA A 87 9.33 -8.12 3.67
CA ALA A 87 8.62 -8.30 2.40
C ALA A 87 7.89 -7.02 1.99
N MET A 88 7.85 -6.73 0.70
CA MET A 88 7.03 -5.63 0.18
C MET A 88 5.54 -5.99 0.26
N THR A 89 4.74 -5.01 0.62
CA THR A 89 3.28 -5.06 0.61
C THR A 89 2.71 -3.98 -0.31
N ALA A 90 1.41 -3.98 -0.53
CA ALA A 90 0.69 -2.92 -1.23
C ALA A 90 -0.51 -2.46 -0.37
N PRO A 91 -0.96 -1.22 -0.51
CA PRO A 91 -0.44 -0.17 -1.37
C PRO A 91 0.72 0.63 -0.75
N VAL A 92 1.41 1.39 -1.60
CA VAL A 92 2.18 2.58 -1.18
C VAL A 92 1.22 3.75 -1.13
N THR A 93 1.11 4.38 0.03
CA THR A 93 0.13 5.44 0.27
C THR A 93 0.81 6.79 0.49
N VAL A 94 0.25 7.85 -0.12
CA VAL A 94 0.72 9.22 -0.02
C VAL A 94 -0.43 10.13 0.39
N GLU A 95 -0.18 11.03 1.34
CA GLU A 95 -1.15 11.98 1.87
C GLU A 95 -0.53 13.38 1.97
N ALA A 96 -1.25 14.40 1.50
CA ALA A 96 -0.81 15.78 1.64
C ALA A 96 -0.76 16.21 3.12
N GLN A 97 0.32 16.88 3.52
CA GLN A 97 0.48 17.42 4.85
C GLN A 97 0.38 18.95 4.83
N THR A 98 -0.07 19.54 5.92
CA THR A 98 0.03 20.99 6.10
C THR A 98 1.42 21.30 6.65
N SER A 99 2.16 22.17 5.98
CA SER A 99 3.48 22.62 6.41
C SER A 99 3.57 24.13 6.26
N ALA A 100 4.21 24.81 7.22
CA ALA A 100 4.51 26.23 7.11
C ALA A 100 5.61 26.52 6.07
N GLU A 101 6.37 25.50 5.67
CA GLU A 101 7.52 25.61 4.77
C GLU A 101 7.19 25.26 3.32
N GLY A 102 5.89 25.09 2.98
CA GLY A 102 5.42 24.73 1.64
C GLY A 102 4.78 23.35 1.54
N GLU A 103 4.79 22.77 0.34
CA GLU A 103 4.20 21.46 0.10
C GLU A 103 4.96 20.35 0.84
N ALA A 104 4.22 19.56 1.60
CA ALA A 104 4.74 18.42 2.32
C ALA A 104 3.80 17.22 2.18
N TRP A 105 4.38 16.03 2.20
CA TRP A 105 3.69 14.78 1.99
C TRP A 105 4.10 13.75 3.03
N ARG A 106 3.15 12.99 3.51
CA ARG A 106 3.38 11.79 4.31
C ARG A 106 3.23 10.59 3.40
N MET A 107 4.28 9.80 3.26
CA MET A 107 4.24 8.52 2.59
C MET A 107 4.32 7.40 3.61
N HIS A 108 3.54 6.34 3.42
CA HIS A 108 3.68 5.14 4.24
C HIS A 108 3.55 3.85 3.42
N PHE A 109 4.22 2.81 3.93
CA PHE A 109 4.05 1.42 3.53
C PHE A 109 3.40 0.67 4.68
N VAL A 110 2.43 -0.19 4.37
CA VAL A 110 1.90 -1.13 5.34
C VAL A 110 2.95 -2.21 5.60
N MET A 111 3.17 -2.58 6.84
CA MET A 111 4.09 -3.67 7.17
C MET A 111 3.36 -5.02 7.07
N PRO A 112 4.07 -6.11 6.69
CA PRO A 112 3.48 -7.44 6.66
C PRO A 112 2.79 -7.81 7.97
N SER A 113 1.66 -8.50 7.91
CA SER A 113 0.84 -8.89 9.08
C SER A 113 1.57 -9.82 10.06
N THR A 114 2.68 -10.42 9.62
CA THR A 114 3.57 -11.22 10.47
C THR A 114 4.32 -10.38 11.50
N TYR A 115 4.42 -9.06 11.30
CA TYR A 115 5.06 -8.13 12.24
C TYR A 115 4.03 -7.40 13.09
N ARG A 116 4.38 -7.26 14.37
CA ARG A 116 3.79 -6.28 15.28
C ARG A 116 4.75 -5.11 15.44
N LEU A 117 4.27 -3.95 15.87
CA LEU A 117 5.09 -2.76 16.05
C LEU A 117 6.38 -3.04 16.85
N GLN A 118 6.28 -3.86 17.91
CA GLN A 118 7.41 -4.19 18.80
C GLN A 118 8.41 -5.18 18.20
N SER A 119 8.02 -5.94 17.15
CA SER A 119 8.88 -6.92 16.50
C SER A 119 9.51 -6.43 15.19
N LEU A 120 9.10 -5.24 14.71
CA LEU A 120 9.70 -4.65 13.51
C LEU A 120 11.16 -4.27 13.76
N PRO A 121 12.07 -4.58 12.81
CA PRO A 121 13.44 -4.08 12.87
C PRO A 121 13.49 -2.57 13.04
N LYS A 122 14.44 -2.08 13.83
CA LYS A 122 14.60 -0.63 14.03
C LYS A 122 15.21 0.03 12.80
N PRO A 123 14.59 1.07 12.22
CA PRO A 123 15.21 1.82 11.14
C PRO A 123 16.56 2.41 11.57
N ASN A 124 17.55 2.42 10.67
CA ASN A 124 18.80 3.16 10.88
C ASN A 124 18.64 4.63 10.50
N ASN A 125 17.59 4.99 9.77
CA ASN A 125 17.27 6.35 9.38
C ASN A 125 16.17 6.92 10.28
N ASP A 126 16.48 7.94 11.07
CA ASP A 126 15.56 8.58 12.03
C ASP A 126 14.35 9.28 11.37
N ALA A 127 14.40 9.54 10.07
CA ALA A 127 13.25 10.07 9.33
C ALA A 127 12.10 9.05 9.22
N ILE A 128 12.37 7.75 9.41
CA ILE A 128 11.37 6.69 9.32
C ILE A 128 10.73 6.49 10.68
N GLN A 129 9.43 6.61 10.73
CA GLN A 129 8.63 6.36 11.92
C GLN A 129 7.79 5.11 11.74
N LEU A 130 7.83 4.23 12.73
CA LEU A 130 6.99 3.05 12.80
C LEU A 130 5.82 3.33 13.74
N ARG A 131 4.60 3.07 13.28
CA ARG A 131 3.43 3.22 14.15
C ARG A 131 2.29 2.28 13.76
N GLU A 132 1.43 2.05 14.69
CA GLU A 132 0.17 1.34 14.50
C GLU A 132 -0.92 2.31 14.03
N VAL A 133 -1.70 1.89 13.05
CA VAL A 133 -2.93 2.54 12.60
C VAL A 133 -4.08 1.75 13.20
N GLY A 134 -4.94 2.39 13.96
CA GLY A 134 -6.12 1.76 14.55
C GLY A 134 -7.15 1.35 13.50
N GLU A 135 -8.18 0.63 13.94
CA GLU A 135 -9.33 0.34 13.10
C GLU A 135 -10.01 1.62 12.59
N GLY A 136 -10.59 1.57 11.40
CA GLY A 136 -11.25 2.73 10.83
C GLY A 136 -12.09 2.42 9.61
N LEU A 137 -13.04 3.34 9.34
CA LEU A 137 -13.86 3.31 8.14
C LEU A 137 -13.23 4.20 7.08
N PHE A 138 -13.14 3.69 5.86
CA PHE A 138 -12.65 4.44 4.71
C PHE A 138 -13.63 4.30 3.54
N ALA A 139 -13.97 5.43 2.95
CA ALA A 139 -14.51 5.44 1.61
C ALA A 139 -13.36 5.30 0.62
N ALA A 140 -13.56 4.54 -0.44
CA ALA A 140 -12.57 4.28 -1.47
C ALA A 140 -13.15 4.45 -2.86
N ILE A 141 -12.36 5.00 -3.80
CA ILE A 141 -12.66 4.98 -5.25
C ILE A 141 -11.48 4.37 -5.98
N ARG A 142 -11.75 3.36 -6.82
CA ARG A 142 -10.74 2.69 -7.64
C ARG A 142 -10.69 3.28 -9.05
N PHE A 143 -9.46 3.46 -9.56
CA PHE A 143 -9.23 3.92 -10.94
C PHE A 143 -7.91 3.36 -11.51
N SER A 144 -7.78 3.39 -12.84
CA SER A 144 -6.55 3.04 -13.56
C SER A 144 -5.90 4.30 -14.15
N GLY A 145 -4.71 4.14 -14.73
CA GLY A 145 -3.98 5.22 -15.38
C GLY A 145 -2.87 5.82 -14.53
N PHE A 146 -2.48 7.04 -14.88
CA PHE A 146 -1.48 7.79 -14.11
C PHE A 146 -2.13 8.55 -12.94
N THR A 147 -1.38 8.70 -11.85
CA THR A 147 -1.76 9.51 -10.69
C THR A 147 -1.29 10.95 -10.88
N THR A 148 -1.77 11.62 -11.93
CA THR A 148 -1.54 13.06 -12.12
C THR A 148 -2.35 13.86 -11.09
N GLU A 149 -1.91 15.09 -10.78
CA GLU A 149 -2.64 15.98 -9.85
C GLU A 149 -4.10 16.13 -10.26
N SER A 150 -4.37 16.37 -11.54
CA SER A 150 -5.74 16.50 -12.06
C SER A 150 -6.56 15.22 -11.90
N ALA A 151 -5.96 14.04 -12.13
CA ALA A 151 -6.66 12.77 -11.93
C ALA A 151 -6.97 12.53 -10.45
N ILE A 152 -6.02 12.83 -9.56
CA ILE A 152 -6.18 12.72 -8.11
C ILE A 152 -7.30 13.66 -7.64
N GLU A 153 -7.27 14.92 -8.07
CA GLU A 153 -8.28 15.91 -7.71
C GLU A 153 -9.68 15.48 -8.16
N THR A 154 -9.83 15.11 -9.43
CA THR A 154 -11.11 14.63 -9.99
C THR A 154 -11.66 13.45 -9.19
N ARG A 155 -10.84 12.43 -8.91
CA ARG A 155 -11.28 11.24 -8.15
C ARG A 155 -11.57 11.56 -6.69
N THR A 156 -10.84 12.50 -6.11
CA THR A 156 -11.09 12.96 -4.74
C THR A 156 -12.44 13.65 -4.66
N GLN A 157 -12.74 14.57 -5.59
CA GLN A 157 -14.03 15.25 -5.64
C GLN A 157 -15.21 14.29 -5.87
N GLU A 158 -15.07 13.34 -6.80
CA GLU A 158 -16.08 12.30 -7.02
C GLU A 158 -16.37 11.51 -5.73
N LEU A 159 -15.32 11.07 -5.02
CA LEU A 159 -15.47 10.33 -3.78
C LEU A 159 -16.09 11.17 -2.67
N GLN A 160 -15.70 12.43 -2.55
CA GLN A 160 -16.28 13.36 -1.57
C GLN A 160 -17.78 13.59 -1.81
N GLN A 161 -18.19 13.76 -3.07
CA GLN A 161 -19.60 13.89 -3.41
C GLN A 161 -20.38 12.61 -3.04
N TRP A 162 -19.84 11.43 -3.34
CA TRP A 162 -20.48 10.18 -2.93
C TRP A 162 -20.63 10.07 -1.39
N ILE A 163 -19.58 10.40 -0.63
CA ILE A 163 -19.60 10.43 0.84
C ILE A 163 -20.74 11.33 1.34
N LEU A 164 -20.86 12.53 0.75
CA LEU A 164 -21.92 13.49 1.11
C LEU A 164 -23.32 12.93 0.83
N THR A 165 -23.54 12.24 -0.31
CA THR A 165 -24.84 11.61 -0.61
C THR A 165 -25.24 10.54 0.40
N LYS A 166 -24.25 9.92 1.09
CA LYS A 166 -24.48 8.93 2.16
C LYS A 166 -24.68 9.55 3.53
N GLY A 167 -24.54 10.86 3.67
CA GLY A 167 -24.61 11.55 4.96
C GLY A 167 -23.47 11.23 5.92
N TRP A 168 -22.33 10.75 5.41
CA TRP A 168 -21.16 10.44 6.24
C TRP A 168 -20.27 11.65 6.43
N ALA A 169 -19.62 11.71 7.60
CA ALA A 169 -18.66 12.77 7.92
C ALA A 169 -17.24 12.36 7.47
N ILE A 170 -16.54 13.25 6.77
CA ILE A 170 -15.11 13.09 6.45
C ILE A 170 -14.32 13.41 7.72
N THR A 171 -13.42 12.50 8.14
CA THR A 171 -12.64 12.64 9.38
C THR A 171 -11.14 12.82 9.17
N GLY A 172 -10.68 12.81 7.91
CA GLY A 172 -9.27 13.00 7.58
C GLY A 172 -9.04 13.36 6.11
N LYS A 173 -7.79 13.53 5.75
CA LYS A 173 -7.39 13.91 4.38
C LYS A 173 -7.49 12.72 3.43
N ALA A 174 -7.64 13.03 2.13
CA ALA A 174 -7.57 12.05 1.07
C ALA A 174 -6.16 11.44 0.99
N GLN A 175 -6.09 10.14 0.79
CA GLN A 175 -4.88 9.35 0.65
C GLN A 175 -4.84 8.74 -0.74
N ILE A 176 -3.70 8.85 -1.43
CA ILE A 176 -3.48 8.27 -2.74
C ILE A 176 -2.77 6.92 -2.54
N ALA A 177 -3.43 5.83 -2.85
CA ALA A 177 -2.93 4.47 -2.69
C ALA A 177 -2.56 3.87 -4.05
N ARG A 178 -1.31 3.43 -4.22
CA ARG A 178 -0.77 2.84 -5.44
C ARG A 178 -0.38 1.38 -5.19
N TYR A 179 -0.96 0.46 -5.96
CA TYR A 179 -0.84 -0.98 -5.74
C TYR A 179 0.17 -1.67 -6.66
N ASN A 180 0.57 -1.03 -7.74
CA ASN A 180 1.43 -1.63 -8.74
C ASN A 180 2.80 -0.96 -8.79
N ASP A 181 3.78 -1.72 -9.29
CA ASP A 181 5.11 -1.20 -9.58
C ASP A 181 5.08 -0.15 -10.73
N PRO A 182 6.11 0.71 -10.84
CA PRO A 182 6.18 1.77 -11.86
C PRO A 182 6.18 1.27 -13.30
N PHE A 183 6.58 0.00 -13.54
CA PHE A 183 6.67 -0.59 -14.88
C PHE A 183 5.35 -1.18 -15.36
N THR A 184 4.35 -1.33 -14.48
CA THR A 184 3.00 -1.75 -14.85
C THR A 184 2.40 -0.76 -15.84
N ARG A 185 1.84 -1.27 -16.96
CA ARG A 185 1.20 -0.42 -17.98
C ARG A 185 0.06 0.39 -17.36
N PRO A 186 -0.10 1.68 -17.72
CA PRO A 186 -1.04 2.58 -17.04
C PRO A 186 -2.46 2.04 -16.93
N PHE A 187 -2.99 1.45 -18.00
CA PHE A 187 -4.36 0.91 -18.01
C PHE A 187 -4.57 -0.33 -17.13
N ASN A 188 -3.48 -1.01 -16.73
CA ASN A 188 -3.50 -2.15 -15.81
C ASN A 188 -3.22 -1.74 -14.35
N ARG A 189 -2.92 -0.45 -14.10
CA ARG A 189 -2.64 0.02 -12.75
C ARG A 189 -3.91 0.07 -11.92
N ARG A 190 -3.82 -0.39 -10.69
CA ARG A 190 -4.80 -0.14 -9.64
C ARG A 190 -4.31 1.01 -8.78
N ASN A 191 -5.03 2.12 -8.83
CA ASN A 191 -4.87 3.24 -7.94
C ASN A 191 -6.18 3.45 -7.19
N GLU A 192 -6.11 3.98 -5.98
CA GLU A 192 -7.30 4.31 -5.19
C GLU A 192 -7.10 5.66 -4.49
N ILE A 193 -8.20 6.39 -4.31
CA ILE A 193 -8.29 7.43 -3.30
C ILE A 193 -9.03 6.84 -2.12
N LEU A 194 -8.46 7.00 -0.93
CA LEU A 194 -9.05 6.58 0.34
C LEU A 194 -9.32 7.81 1.19
N ILE A 195 -10.53 7.96 1.72
CA ILE A 195 -10.91 9.06 2.61
C ILE A 195 -11.46 8.47 3.91
N PRO A 196 -10.85 8.78 5.07
CA PRO A 196 -11.38 8.36 6.36
C PRO A 196 -12.76 8.98 6.59
N VAL A 197 -13.72 8.15 7.02
CA VAL A 197 -15.11 8.60 7.24
C VAL A 197 -15.65 8.07 8.57
N LYS A 198 -16.74 8.71 9.04
CA LYS A 198 -17.55 8.26 10.14
C LYS A 198 -19.01 8.22 9.69
N GLN A 199 -19.69 7.11 9.97
CA GLN A 199 -21.13 6.99 9.80
C GLN A 199 -21.85 7.74 10.94
N PRO A 200 -23.09 8.20 10.70
CA PRO A 200 -23.92 8.84 11.72
C PRO A 200 -24.12 8.00 12.97
#